data_3dafe8bf8c06c358851a92d5e50ca9a3
#
_entry.id   3dafe8bf8c06c358851a92d5e50ca9a3
#
_cell.length_a   1.000
_cell.length_b   1.000
_cell.length_c   1.000
_cell.angle_alpha   90.00
_cell.angle_beta   90.00
_cell.angle_gamma   90.00
#
_symmetry.space_group_name_H-M   'P 1'
#
loop_
_entity.id
_entity.type
_entity.pdbx_description
1 polymer ?
#
loop_
_entity_poly.entity_id
_entity_poly.type
_entity_poly.pdbx_seq_one_letter_code
_entity_poly.pdbx_strand_id
1 'polypeptide(L)'
;MVTVTRVLPWRRRPRATVEETSTLLTEFRSRHVGADTTLIERAYEVALAAHAGQTRKSGEPYINHPMSVATIVARQGLDDTTVAAALLHDAVEDTPVSLDDLERDFGTEVRLIVDGVTKLDRLHFDTREEQQAASMRKMLVALSKDLRVLIIKLADRLHNMRTLAALPEHKQQRVAQETMDIYAPLANRLGMQEVKDQLQDLALATLHPKRYSQIDQMVQDRSPERDLYLAQLVGEVEGRLAELGIAGRVAGRPKQLWSIYEKMIVKGRSFDEIHDLVGVRVIVDSVR
;
A
#
# COMPACT_ATOMS: atom_id res chain seq x y z
N MET A 1 26.16 -9.88 -17.44
CA MET A 1 24.76 -10.34 -17.59
C MET A 1 24.11 -10.23 -16.23
N VAL A 2 23.42 -9.13 -15.94
CA VAL A 2 22.66 -8.97 -14.68
C VAL A 2 21.25 -9.41 -15.01
N THR A 3 20.92 -10.62 -14.62
CA THR A 3 19.53 -11.12 -14.68
C THR A 3 18.74 -10.39 -13.60
N VAL A 4 18.08 -9.33 -13.97
CA VAL A 4 17.11 -8.66 -13.08
C VAL A 4 15.89 -9.57 -12.99
N THR A 5 15.96 -10.54 -12.09
CA THR A 5 14.78 -11.30 -11.70
C THR A 5 13.83 -10.30 -11.05
N ARG A 6 12.74 -9.96 -11.74
CA ARG A 6 11.66 -9.13 -11.22
C ARG A 6 10.97 -9.90 -10.09
N VAL A 7 11.64 -9.96 -8.94
CA VAL A 7 10.99 -10.38 -7.71
C VAL A 7 9.98 -9.28 -7.42
N LEU A 8 8.72 -9.62 -7.58
CA LEU A 8 7.62 -8.75 -7.17
C LEU A 8 7.97 -8.22 -5.78
N PRO A 9 8.07 -6.89 -5.56
CA PRO A 9 8.63 -6.31 -4.34
C PRO A 9 8.01 -6.87 -3.05
N TRP A 10 6.79 -7.41 -3.15
CA TRP A 10 6.00 -7.97 -2.05
C TRP A 10 6.21 -9.47 -1.78
N ARG A 11 6.97 -10.22 -2.59
CA ARG A 11 7.30 -11.64 -2.32
C ARG A 11 8.47 -11.83 -1.35
N ARG A 12 9.17 -10.78 -0.95
CA ARG A 12 10.17 -10.86 0.10
C ARG A 12 9.48 -10.88 1.46
N ARG A 13 9.63 -12.00 2.19
CA ARG A 13 9.17 -12.14 3.58
C ARG A 13 9.90 -11.10 4.44
N PRO A 14 9.21 -10.20 5.15
CA PRO A 14 9.86 -9.31 6.11
C PRO A 14 10.26 -10.13 7.35
N ARG A 15 11.51 -9.99 7.77
CA ARG A 15 11.95 -10.31 9.14
C ARG A 15 12.07 -9.00 9.88
N ALA A 16 11.30 -8.81 10.95
CA ALA A 16 11.43 -7.64 11.81
C ALA A 16 12.76 -7.69 12.55
N THR A 17 13.53 -6.65 12.37
CA THR A 17 14.76 -6.38 13.11
C THR A 17 14.86 -4.88 13.37
N VAL A 18 15.82 -4.46 14.17
CA VAL A 18 16.19 -3.04 14.40
C VAL A 18 16.33 -2.25 13.07
N GLU A 19 16.62 -2.94 11.94
CA GLU A 19 16.67 -2.38 10.59
C GLU A 19 15.31 -1.84 10.09
N GLU A 20 14.18 -2.33 10.60
CA GLU A 20 12.85 -1.88 10.10
C GLU A 20 12.45 -0.53 10.68
N THR A 21 12.77 -0.24 11.93
CA THR A 21 12.59 1.11 12.49
C THR A 21 13.39 2.11 11.69
N SER A 22 14.63 1.74 11.31
CA SER A 22 15.47 2.58 10.45
C SER A 22 14.85 2.82 9.07
N THR A 23 14.17 1.81 8.50
CA THR A 23 13.47 1.93 7.22
C THR A 23 12.28 2.88 7.31
N LEU A 24 11.44 2.75 8.34
CA LEU A 24 10.30 3.66 8.56
C LEU A 24 10.78 5.11 8.70
N LEU A 25 11.79 5.35 9.56
CA LEU A 25 12.32 6.69 9.79
C LEU A 25 13.02 7.27 8.55
N THR A 26 13.69 6.43 7.77
CA THR A 26 14.30 6.83 6.49
C THR A 26 13.23 7.24 5.47
N GLU A 27 12.17 6.46 5.33
CA GLU A 27 11.05 6.79 4.44
C GLU A 27 10.35 8.07 4.88
N PHE A 28 10.09 8.24 6.18
CA PHE A 28 9.48 9.46 6.71
C PHE A 28 10.36 10.69 6.45
N ARG A 29 11.66 10.63 6.80
CA ARG A 29 12.61 11.73 6.60
C ARG A 29 12.84 12.07 5.12
N SER A 30 12.70 11.10 4.23
CA SER A 30 12.80 11.34 2.78
C SER A 30 11.70 12.28 2.25
N ARG A 31 10.56 12.34 2.94
CA ARG A 31 9.41 13.20 2.62
C ARG A 31 9.36 14.46 3.49
N HIS A 32 9.94 14.41 4.69
CA HIS A 32 9.91 15.48 5.69
C HIS A 32 11.34 15.76 6.18
N VAL A 33 12.10 16.48 5.35
CA VAL A 33 13.51 16.77 5.63
C VAL A 33 13.66 17.57 6.93
N GLY A 34 14.45 17.03 7.88
CA GLY A 34 14.68 17.68 9.17
C GLY A 34 13.53 17.58 10.19
N ALA A 35 12.47 16.80 9.89
CA ALA A 35 11.37 16.62 10.83
C ALA A 35 11.81 15.83 12.09
N ASP A 36 11.21 16.17 13.22
CA ASP A 36 11.32 15.42 14.46
C ASP A 36 10.62 14.07 14.33
N THR A 37 11.27 13.00 14.76
CA THR A 37 10.74 11.63 14.72
C THR A 37 10.39 11.08 16.10
N THR A 38 10.51 11.88 17.14
CA THR A 38 10.31 11.46 18.55
C THR A 38 8.94 10.83 18.78
N LEU A 39 7.89 11.39 18.16
CA LEU A 39 6.52 10.87 18.28
C LEU A 39 6.40 9.46 17.66
N ILE A 40 6.99 9.25 16.49
CA ILE A 40 7.01 7.96 15.77
C ILE A 40 7.80 6.91 16.57
N GLU A 41 8.97 7.29 17.09
CA GLU A 41 9.83 6.40 17.88
C GLU A 41 9.12 5.95 19.16
N ARG A 42 8.45 6.86 19.89
CA ARG A 42 7.65 6.54 21.07
C ARG A 42 6.46 5.65 20.74
N ALA A 43 5.76 5.91 19.62
CA ALA A 43 4.65 5.09 19.17
C ALA A 43 5.11 3.66 18.85
N TYR A 44 6.28 3.51 18.24
CA TYR A 44 6.90 2.20 18.00
C TYR A 44 7.20 1.45 19.30
N GLU A 45 7.82 2.10 20.29
CA GLU A 45 8.13 1.47 21.59
C GLU A 45 6.86 0.97 22.29
N VAL A 46 5.79 1.77 22.28
CA VAL A 46 4.50 1.39 22.87
C VAL A 46 3.86 0.23 22.09
N ALA A 47 3.85 0.28 20.75
CA ALA A 47 3.33 -0.80 19.92
C ALA A 47 4.12 -2.10 20.13
N LEU A 48 5.46 -2.04 20.19
CA LEU A 48 6.33 -3.19 20.46
C LEU A 48 6.04 -3.82 21.83
N ALA A 49 5.90 -3.00 22.86
CA ALA A 49 5.59 -3.48 24.22
C ALA A 49 4.17 -4.06 24.29
N ALA A 50 3.18 -3.42 23.67
CA ALA A 50 1.78 -3.84 23.66
C ALA A 50 1.59 -5.21 22.98
N HIS A 51 2.28 -5.45 21.86
CA HIS A 51 2.20 -6.70 21.11
C HIS A 51 3.29 -7.73 21.48
N ALA A 52 3.96 -7.54 22.64
CA ALA A 52 5.02 -8.45 23.09
C ALA A 52 4.51 -9.89 23.22
N GLY A 53 5.20 -10.84 22.59
CA GLY A 53 4.82 -12.26 22.60
C GLY A 53 3.68 -12.64 21.65
N GLN A 54 3.04 -11.68 20.97
CA GLN A 54 2.03 -11.97 19.95
C GLN A 54 2.70 -12.32 18.61
N THR A 55 2.11 -13.26 17.89
CA THR A 55 2.54 -13.66 16.53
C THR A 55 1.36 -13.65 15.57
N ARG A 56 1.62 -13.32 14.32
CA ARG A 56 0.65 -13.46 13.23
C ARG A 56 0.49 -14.93 12.81
N LYS A 57 -0.53 -15.23 12.02
CA LYS A 57 -0.74 -16.56 11.43
C LYS A 57 0.41 -17.05 10.55
N SER A 58 1.25 -16.13 10.07
CA SER A 58 2.50 -16.44 9.36
C SER A 58 3.63 -16.93 10.28
N GLY A 59 3.45 -16.84 11.61
CA GLY A 59 4.48 -17.12 12.63
C GLY A 59 5.43 -15.96 12.90
N GLU A 60 5.27 -14.81 12.25
CA GLU A 60 6.09 -13.61 12.45
C GLU A 60 5.62 -12.83 13.68
N PRO A 61 6.54 -12.08 14.37
CA PRO A 61 6.16 -11.15 15.44
C PRO A 61 5.07 -10.18 14.96
N TYR A 62 4.07 -9.92 15.81
CA TYR A 62 2.94 -9.08 15.42
C TYR A 62 3.35 -7.65 15.05
N ILE A 63 4.37 -7.12 15.71
CA ILE A 63 4.88 -5.74 15.50
C ILE A 63 5.25 -5.45 14.03
N ASN A 64 5.59 -6.48 13.23
CA ASN A 64 5.91 -6.33 11.80
C ASN A 64 4.74 -5.77 11.00
N HIS A 65 3.52 -6.02 11.46
CA HIS A 65 2.32 -5.50 10.82
C HIS A 65 2.17 -3.99 10.97
N PRO A 66 2.02 -3.43 12.19
CA PRO A 66 1.89 -1.99 12.35
C PRO A 66 3.10 -1.22 11.80
N MET A 67 4.32 -1.78 11.89
CA MET A 67 5.50 -1.22 11.25
C MET A 67 5.36 -1.11 9.72
N SER A 68 4.89 -2.17 9.08
CA SER A 68 4.68 -2.17 7.63
C SER A 68 3.57 -1.21 7.22
N VAL A 69 2.48 -1.12 7.99
CA VAL A 69 1.38 -0.16 7.77
C VAL A 69 1.89 1.27 7.90
N ALA A 70 2.62 1.59 8.97
CA ALA A 70 3.21 2.90 9.18
C ALA A 70 4.21 3.29 8.07
N THR A 71 4.99 2.32 7.58
CA THR A 71 5.93 2.55 6.45
C THR A 71 5.16 2.87 5.15
N ILE A 72 4.04 2.20 4.89
CA ILE A 72 3.19 2.51 3.72
C ILE A 72 2.62 3.93 3.86
N VAL A 73 2.16 4.30 5.06
CA VAL A 73 1.62 5.65 5.35
C VAL A 73 2.70 6.72 5.19
N ALA A 74 3.92 6.50 5.72
CA ALA A 74 5.06 7.41 5.56
C ALA A 74 5.44 7.64 4.10
N ARG A 75 5.41 6.58 3.26
CA ARG A 75 5.63 6.67 1.80
C ARG A 75 4.62 7.53 1.09
N GLN A 76 3.41 7.66 1.61
CA GLN A 76 2.39 8.59 1.07
C GLN A 76 2.64 10.05 1.48
N GLY A 77 3.64 10.33 2.31
CA GLY A 77 3.99 11.67 2.76
C GLY A 77 3.07 12.23 3.85
N LEU A 78 2.44 11.36 4.65
CA LEU A 78 1.61 11.77 5.79
C LEU A 78 2.51 12.22 6.97
N ASP A 79 1.92 13.03 7.84
CA ASP A 79 2.57 13.61 9.01
C ASP A 79 2.94 12.56 10.09
N ASP A 80 3.74 12.96 11.06
CA ASP A 80 4.20 12.14 12.18
C ASP A 80 3.05 11.61 13.04
N THR A 81 2.01 12.40 13.25
CA THR A 81 0.78 12.05 13.97
C THR A 81 0.06 10.89 13.29
N THR A 82 -0.08 10.94 11.96
CA THR A 82 -0.72 9.87 11.19
C THR A 82 0.14 8.60 11.18
N VAL A 83 1.46 8.72 11.07
CA VAL A 83 2.39 7.60 11.13
C VAL A 83 2.40 6.96 12.52
N ALA A 84 2.37 7.76 13.61
CA ALA A 84 2.23 7.27 14.98
C ALA A 84 0.90 6.54 15.19
N ALA A 85 -0.22 7.09 14.69
CA ALA A 85 -1.51 6.43 14.74
C ALA A 85 -1.53 5.11 13.96
N ALA A 86 -0.82 5.03 12.83
CA ALA A 86 -0.67 3.80 12.06
C ALA A 86 0.15 2.72 12.81
N LEU A 87 1.13 3.10 13.63
CA LEU A 87 1.84 2.17 14.51
C LEU A 87 0.94 1.62 15.64
N LEU A 88 -0.03 2.41 16.09
CA LEU A 88 -0.88 2.12 17.25
C LEU A 88 -2.27 1.62 16.87
N HIS A 89 -2.60 1.47 15.58
CA HIS A 89 -3.96 1.25 15.10
C HIS A 89 -4.61 -0.03 15.65
N ASP A 90 -3.85 -1.11 15.83
CA ASP A 90 -4.33 -2.38 16.39
C ASP A 90 -4.16 -2.48 17.92
N ALA A 91 -3.42 -1.56 18.55
CA ALA A 91 -3.07 -1.66 19.96
C ALA A 91 -4.31 -1.67 20.87
N VAL A 92 -5.35 -0.90 20.54
CA VAL A 92 -6.59 -0.81 21.33
C VAL A 92 -7.50 -2.04 21.13
N GLU A 93 -7.41 -2.72 19.99
CA GLU A 93 -8.24 -3.89 19.70
C GLU A 93 -7.63 -5.19 20.23
N ASP A 94 -6.32 -5.34 20.07
CA ASP A 94 -5.64 -6.60 20.26
C ASP A 94 -4.81 -6.67 21.56
N THR A 95 -4.79 -5.57 22.34
CA THR A 95 -4.01 -5.47 23.58
C THR A 95 -4.76 -4.76 24.70
N PRO A 96 -4.26 -4.75 25.95
CA PRO A 96 -4.87 -4.01 27.06
C PRO A 96 -4.77 -2.47 26.97
N VAL A 97 -4.10 -1.91 25.95
CA VAL A 97 -3.97 -0.45 25.78
C VAL A 97 -5.33 0.17 25.52
N SER A 98 -5.69 1.21 26.30
CA SER A 98 -6.95 1.92 26.14
C SER A 98 -6.82 3.21 25.32
N LEU A 99 -7.95 3.73 24.81
CA LEU A 99 -7.98 5.04 24.15
C LEU A 99 -7.54 6.17 25.08
N ASP A 100 -7.81 6.05 26.38
CA ASP A 100 -7.41 7.06 27.38
C ASP A 100 -5.89 7.05 27.61
N ASP A 101 -5.25 5.87 27.51
CA ASP A 101 -3.80 5.76 27.53
C ASP A 101 -3.19 6.45 26.32
N LEU A 102 -3.77 6.22 25.13
CA LEU A 102 -3.31 6.90 23.90
C LEU A 102 -3.48 8.41 23.98
N GLU A 103 -4.59 8.90 24.52
CA GLU A 103 -4.80 10.34 24.69
C GLU A 103 -3.78 10.97 25.63
N ARG A 104 -3.51 10.33 26.77
CA ARG A 104 -2.52 10.78 27.74
C ARG A 104 -1.10 10.83 27.17
N ASP A 105 -0.70 9.80 26.41
CA ASP A 105 0.67 9.61 25.99
C ASP A 105 0.96 10.22 24.61
N PHE A 106 -0.03 10.33 23.72
CA PHE A 106 0.12 10.77 22.32
C PHE A 106 -0.80 11.93 21.94
N GLY A 107 -1.71 12.33 22.83
CA GLY A 107 -2.64 13.44 22.59
C GLY A 107 -3.94 13.02 21.89
N THR A 108 -4.90 13.95 21.90
CA THR A 108 -6.27 13.73 21.41
C THR A 108 -6.31 13.36 19.92
N GLU A 109 -5.40 13.89 19.12
CA GLU A 109 -5.41 13.66 17.66
C GLU A 109 -5.10 12.22 17.31
N VAL A 110 -4.02 11.63 17.84
CA VAL A 110 -3.68 10.20 17.67
C VAL A 110 -4.82 9.32 18.17
N ARG A 111 -5.38 9.61 19.36
CA ARG A 111 -6.53 8.90 19.90
C ARG A 111 -7.73 8.89 18.94
N LEU A 112 -8.09 10.04 18.37
CA LEU A 112 -9.24 10.12 17.45
C LEU A 112 -9.03 9.35 16.16
N ILE A 113 -7.81 9.36 15.60
CA ILE A 113 -7.48 8.59 14.41
C ILE A 113 -7.58 7.07 14.71
N VAL A 114 -6.96 6.61 15.81
CA VAL A 114 -7.00 5.18 16.18
C VAL A 114 -8.42 4.73 16.47
N ASP A 115 -9.21 5.50 17.23
CA ASP A 115 -10.64 5.21 17.49
C ASP A 115 -11.44 5.12 16.17
N GLY A 116 -11.12 5.98 15.21
CA GLY A 116 -11.73 5.96 13.87
C GLY A 116 -11.43 4.67 13.11
N VAL A 117 -10.17 4.20 13.12
CA VAL A 117 -9.75 2.95 12.47
C VAL A 117 -10.45 1.75 13.13
N THR A 118 -10.39 1.64 14.46
CA THR A 118 -11.05 0.59 15.26
C THR A 118 -12.55 0.50 14.98
N LYS A 119 -13.25 1.64 14.90
CA LYS A 119 -14.70 1.67 14.59
C LYS A 119 -15.02 1.17 13.18
N LEU A 120 -14.13 1.36 12.23
CA LEU A 120 -14.32 0.81 10.87
C LEU A 120 -14.20 -0.71 10.85
N ASP A 121 -13.37 -1.31 11.69
CA ASP A 121 -13.13 -2.76 11.73
C ASP A 121 -14.27 -3.54 12.37
N ARG A 122 -14.93 -2.99 13.39
CA ARG A 122 -16.01 -3.67 14.14
C ARG A 122 -17.32 -3.89 13.37
N LEU A 123 -17.37 -3.56 12.09
CA LEU A 123 -18.59 -3.62 11.31
C LEU A 123 -18.70 -4.93 10.53
N HIS A 124 -19.52 -5.84 11.05
CA HIS A 124 -19.89 -7.11 10.41
C HIS A 124 -21.22 -6.95 9.66
N PHE A 125 -21.37 -7.67 8.55
CA PHE A 125 -22.55 -7.62 7.70
C PHE A 125 -22.97 -9.03 7.28
N ASP A 126 -24.28 -9.26 7.18
CA ASP A 126 -24.86 -10.58 6.96
C ASP A 126 -24.96 -10.95 5.46
N THR A 127 -25.04 -9.98 4.55
CA THR A 127 -25.11 -10.22 3.10
C THR A 127 -24.07 -9.44 2.31
N ARG A 128 -23.65 -9.97 1.15
CA ARG A 128 -22.60 -9.38 0.28
C ARG A 128 -23.02 -8.01 -0.29
N GLU A 129 -24.26 -7.86 -0.71
CA GLU A 129 -24.77 -6.61 -1.30
C GLU A 129 -24.97 -5.53 -0.24
N GLU A 130 -25.53 -5.89 0.92
CA GLU A 130 -25.64 -5.00 2.07
C GLU A 130 -24.26 -4.62 2.61
N GLN A 131 -23.31 -5.56 2.62
CA GLN A 131 -21.93 -5.35 3.00
C GLN A 131 -21.25 -4.29 2.12
N GLN A 132 -21.42 -4.37 0.81
CA GLN A 132 -20.79 -3.44 -0.13
C GLN A 132 -21.38 -2.03 -0.01
N ALA A 133 -22.72 -1.89 0.02
CA ALA A 133 -23.39 -0.61 0.17
C ALA A 133 -23.14 0.04 1.53
N ALA A 134 -23.18 -0.75 2.61
CA ALA A 134 -22.93 -0.26 3.96
C ALA A 134 -21.45 0.08 4.19
N SER A 135 -20.50 -0.71 3.68
CA SER A 135 -19.07 -0.39 3.74
C SER A 135 -18.78 0.91 3.00
N MET A 136 -19.33 1.10 1.81
CA MET A 136 -19.17 2.34 1.05
C MET A 136 -19.78 3.55 1.77
N ARG A 137 -20.98 3.42 2.35
CA ARG A 137 -21.64 4.50 3.13
C ARG A 137 -20.83 4.89 4.38
N LYS A 138 -20.24 3.92 5.08
CA LYS A 138 -19.44 4.16 6.29
C LYS A 138 -18.07 4.74 5.98
N MET A 139 -17.44 4.30 4.89
CA MET A 139 -16.25 4.96 4.37
C MET A 139 -16.52 6.42 4.01
N LEU A 140 -17.69 6.73 3.43
CA LEU A 140 -18.09 8.12 3.18
C LEU A 140 -18.30 8.91 4.48
N VAL A 141 -18.82 8.30 5.54
CA VAL A 141 -18.95 8.92 6.87
C VAL A 141 -17.59 9.11 7.53
N ALA A 142 -16.66 8.16 7.39
CA ALA A 142 -15.29 8.31 7.87
C ALA A 142 -14.53 9.41 7.09
N LEU A 143 -14.70 9.48 5.77
CA LEU A 143 -14.20 10.57 4.92
C LEU A 143 -14.64 11.95 5.40
N SER A 144 -15.88 12.07 5.91
CA SER A 144 -16.41 13.34 6.42
C SER A 144 -15.81 13.76 7.76
N LYS A 145 -15.15 12.85 8.48
CA LYS A 145 -14.54 13.10 9.80
C LYS A 145 -13.03 13.29 9.71
N ASP A 146 -12.31 12.30 9.21
CA ASP A 146 -10.86 12.36 9.05
C ASP A 146 -10.39 11.40 7.96
N LEU A 147 -9.82 11.96 6.89
CA LEU A 147 -9.30 11.19 5.75
C LEU A 147 -8.16 10.23 6.13
N ARG A 148 -7.39 10.57 7.16
CA ARG A 148 -6.23 9.80 7.63
C ARG A 148 -6.63 8.40 8.09
N VAL A 149 -7.83 8.25 8.66
CA VAL A 149 -8.41 6.96 9.05
C VAL A 149 -8.50 6.00 7.85
N LEU A 150 -8.97 6.50 6.70
CA LEU A 150 -9.07 5.69 5.49
C LEU A 150 -7.71 5.38 4.86
N ILE A 151 -6.77 6.32 4.93
CA ILE A 151 -5.41 6.09 4.42
C ILE A 151 -4.73 4.98 5.22
N ILE A 152 -4.85 4.99 6.55
CA ILE A 152 -4.34 3.92 7.42
C ILE A 152 -5.05 2.60 7.07
N LYS A 153 -6.38 2.61 6.90
CA LYS A 153 -7.13 1.39 6.56
C LYS A 153 -6.77 0.80 5.20
N LEU A 154 -6.45 1.65 4.21
CA LEU A 154 -5.94 1.21 2.92
C LEU A 154 -4.52 0.63 3.02
N ALA A 155 -3.66 1.22 3.86
CA ALA A 155 -2.32 0.72 4.13
C ALA A 155 -2.37 -0.63 4.86
N ASP A 156 -3.26 -0.78 5.86
CA ASP A 156 -3.54 -2.04 6.55
C ASP A 156 -4.02 -3.12 5.56
N ARG A 157 -5.04 -2.80 4.74
CA ARG A 157 -5.52 -3.72 3.70
C ARG A 157 -4.41 -4.14 2.75
N LEU A 158 -3.56 -3.23 2.33
CA LEU A 158 -2.44 -3.54 1.44
C LEU A 158 -1.44 -4.50 2.11
N HIS A 159 -1.10 -4.28 3.39
CA HIS A 159 -0.23 -5.20 4.11
C HIS A 159 -0.90 -6.57 4.31
N ASN A 160 -2.18 -6.62 4.67
CA ASN A 160 -2.94 -7.86 4.80
C ASN A 160 -3.00 -8.64 3.47
N MET A 161 -3.14 -7.96 2.34
CA MET A 161 -3.06 -8.60 1.02
C MET A 161 -1.67 -9.18 0.72
N ARG A 162 -0.58 -8.53 1.12
CA ARG A 162 0.79 -9.03 0.96
C ARG A 162 1.08 -10.28 1.78
N THR A 163 0.40 -10.46 2.91
CA THR A 163 0.56 -11.59 3.84
C THR A 163 -0.59 -12.61 3.73
N LEU A 164 -1.45 -12.49 2.73
CA LEU A 164 -2.70 -13.22 2.59
C LEU A 164 -2.52 -14.75 2.48
N ALA A 165 -1.37 -15.19 1.96
CA ALA A 165 -1.03 -16.62 1.78
C ALA A 165 -1.02 -17.44 3.08
N ALA A 166 -0.94 -16.80 4.26
CA ALA A 166 -1.02 -17.47 5.56
C ALA A 166 -2.45 -17.88 5.96
N LEU A 167 -3.47 -17.44 5.22
CA LEU A 167 -4.87 -17.75 5.49
C LEU A 167 -5.35 -18.97 4.68
N PRO A 168 -6.41 -19.68 5.13
CA PRO A 168 -7.09 -20.69 4.32
C PRO A 168 -7.63 -20.10 3.00
N GLU A 169 -7.65 -20.89 1.92
CA GLU A 169 -7.98 -20.46 0.56
C GLU A 169 -9.33 -19.72 0.46
N HIS A 170 -10.38 -20.24 1.10
CA HIS A 170 -11.70 -19.59 1.09
C HIS A 170 -11.70 -18.18 1.71
N LYS A 171 -10.82 -17.93 2.71
CA LYS A 171 -10.63 -16.60 3.30
C LYS A 171 -9.81 -15.71 2.38
N GLN A 172 -8.78 -16.28 1.74
CA GLN A 172 -7.99 -15.54 0.76
C GLN A 172 -8.87 -14.99 -0.37
N GLN A 173 -9.73 -15.83 -0.96
CA GLN A 173 -10.64 -15.44 -2.04
C GLN A 173 -11.63 -14.36 -1.59
N ARG A 174 -12.23 -14.51 -0.38
CA ARG A 174 -13.15 -13.50 0.15
C ARG A 174 -12.47 -12.15 0.35
N VAL A 175 -11.29 -12.13 0.96
CA VAL A 175 -10.53 -10.88 1.21
C VAL A 175 -10.09 -10.25 -0.10
N ALA A 176 -9.63 -11.04 -1.08
CA ALA A 176 -9.24 -10.55 -2.39
C ALA A 176 -10.42 -9.95 -3.17
N GLN A 177 -11.60 -10.60 -3.12
CA GLN A 177 -12.80 -10.07 -3.76
C GLN A 177 -13.25 -8.76 -3.13
N GLU A 178 -13.31 -8.70 -1.79
CA GLU A 178 -13.64 -7.47 -1.06
C GLU A 178 -12.65 -6.33 -1.40
N THR A 179 -11.37 -6.68 -1.56
CA THR A 179 -10.33 -5.72 -1.95
C THR A 179 -10.59 -5.15 -3.35
N MET A 180 -11.00 -5.96 -4.31
CA MET A 180 -11.36 -5.51 -5.65
C MET A 180 -12.63 -4.66 -5.66
N ASP A 181 -13.66 -5.07 -4.90
CA ASP A 181 -14.97 -4.46 -4.94
C ASP A 181 -15.03 -3.12 -4.18
N ILE A 182 -14.20 -2.96 -3.13
CA ILE A 182 -14.32 -1.83 -2.20
C ILE A 182 -13.00 -1.03 -2.10
N TYR A 183 -11.90 -1.68 -1.70
CA TYR A 183 -10.68 -0.97 -1.32
C TYR A 183 -9.90 -0.40 -2.52
N ALA A 184 -9.82 -1.12 -3.63
CA ALA A 184 -9.13 -0.63 -4.82
C ALA A 184 -9.87 0.57 -5.47
N PRO A 185 -11.20 0.57 -5.63
CA PRO A 185 -11.95 1.75 -6.05
C PRO A 185 -11.81 2.94 -5.08
N LEU A 186 -11.75 2.69 -3.77
CA LEU A 186 -11.55 3.74 -2.78
C LEU A 186 -10.15 4.36 -2.91
N ALA A 187 -9.10 3.55 -2.99
CA ALA A 187 -7.73 4.03 -3.21
C ALA A 187 -7.62 4.87 -4.49
N ASN A 188 -8.33 4.47 -5.55
CA ASN A 188 -8.40 5.24 -6.79
C ASN A 188 -9.02 6.63 -6.59
N ARG A 189 -10.16 6.71 -5.87
CA ARG A 189 -10.84 7.99 -5.59
C ARG A 189 -10.01 8.92 -4.71
N LEU A 190 -9.20 8.36 -3.82
CA LEU A 190 -8.27 9.13 -2.98
C LEU A 190 -6.96 9.50 -3.69
N GLY A 191 -6.80 9.15 -4.97
CA GLY A 191 -5.58 9.42 -5.73
C GLY A 191 -4.38 8.55 -5.32
N MET A 192 -4.57 7.55 -4.45
CA MET A 192 -3.53 6.62 -3.98
C MET A 192 -3.24 5.55 -5.03
N GLN A 193 -2.76 5.99 -6.20
CA GLN A 193 -2.63 5.16 -7.39
C GLN A 193 -1.71 3.95 -7.16
N GLU A 194 -0.60 4.13 -6.45
CA GLU A 194 0.34 3.06 -6.17
C GLU A 194 -0.27 1.98 -5.26
N VAL A 195 -1.03 2.39 -4.26
CA VAL A 195 -1.77 1.47 -3.37
C VAL A 195 -2.85 0.73 -4.15
N LYS A 196 -3.63 1.44 -4.96
CA LYS A 196 -4.65 0.83 -5.84
C LYS A 196 -4.04 -0.23 -6.76
N ASP A 197 -2.94 0.11 -7.44
CA ASP A 197 -2.29 -0.79 -8.41
C ASP A 197 -1.81 -2.08 -7.71
N GLN A 198 -1.21 -1.95 -6.53
CA GLN A 198 -0.77 -3.11 -5.75
C GLN A 198 -1.95 -3.95 -5.23
N LEU A 199 -3.01 -3.31 -4.72
CA LEU A 199 -4.21 -4.02 -4.26
C LEU A 199 -4.84 -4.85 -5.38
N GLN A 200 -4.95 -4.28 -6.58
CA GLN A 200 -5.52 -4.96 -7.74
C GLN A 200 -4.64 -6.12 -8.23
N ASP A 201 -3.33 -5.95 -8.30
CA ASP A 201 -2.41 -7.01 -8.74
C ASP A 201 -2.37 -8.17 -7.75
N LEU A 202 -2.36 -7.90 -6.44
CA LEU A 202 -2.43 -8.93 -5.39
C LEU A 202 -3.78 -9.68 -5.41
N ALA A 203 -4.87 -8.96 -5.61
CA ALA A 203 -6.19 -9.56 -5.72
C ALA A 203 -6.32 -10.42 -6.99
N LEU A 204 -5.80 -9.96 -8.14
CA LEU A 204 -5.73 -10.75 -9.37
C LEU A 204 -4.93 -12.04 -9.18
N ALA A 205 -3.77 -11.96 -8.51
CA ALA A 205 -2.94 -13.13 -8.21
C ALA A 205 -3.66 -14.17 -7.35
N THR A 206 -4.55 -13.70 -6.45
CA THR A 206 -5.32 -14.57 -5.56
C THR A 206 -6.57 -15.15 -6.25
N LEU A 207 -7.34 -14.31 -6.95
CA LEU A 207 -8.60 -14.71 -7.57
C LEU A 207 -8.42 -15.51 -8.87
N HIS A 208 -7.38 -15.15 -9.66
CA HIS A 208 -7.11 -15.73 -10.97
C HIS A 208 -5.62 -16.10 -11.15
N PRO A 209 -5.07 -17.01 -10.32
CA PRO A 209 -3.62 -17.28 -10.28
C PRO A 209 -3.05 -17.74 -11.63
N LYS A 210 -3.80 -18.54 -12.38
CA LYS A 210 -3.38 -19.00 -13.72
C LYS A 210 -3.26 -17.84 -14.71
N ARG A 211 -4.23 -16.94 -14.71
CA ARG A 211 -4.23 -15.76 -15.59
C ARG A 211 -3.13 -14.76 -15.19
N TYR A 212 -2.97 -14.56 -13.89
CA TYR A 212 -1.88 -13.75 -13.38
C TYR A 212 -0.52 -14.25 -13.86
N SER A 213 -0.23 -15.57 -13.69
CA SER A 213 1.03 -16.16 -14.14
C SER A 213 1.22 -16.08 -15.65
N GLN A 214 0.17 -16.28 -16.45
CA GLN A 214 0.24 -16.15 -17.90
C GLN A 214 0.61 -14.73 -18.34
N ILE A 215 -0.07 -13.72 -17.78
CA ILE A 215 0.19 -12.32 -18.12
C ILE A 215 1.59 -11.89 -17.63
N ASP A 216 1.97 -12.29 -16.42
CA ASP A 216 3.30 -12.00 -15.87
C ASP A 216 4.40 -12.57 -16.77
N GLN A 217 4.24 -13.81 -17.25
CA GLN A 217 5.18 -14.42 -18.21
C GLN A 217 5.26 -13.66 -19.53
N MET A 218 4.10 -13.30 -20.13
CA MET A 218 4.07 -12.51 -21.37
C MET A 218 4.77 -11.15 -21.23
N VAL A 219 4.62 -10.52 -20.07
CA VAL A 219 5.29 -9.24 -19.75
C VAL A 219 6.79 -9.45 -19.55
N GLN A 220 7.20 -10.56 -18.91
CA GLN A 220 8.61 -10.88 -18.69
C GLN A 220 9.33 -11.23 -20.00
N ASP A 221 8.71 -11.97 -20.90
CA ASP A 221 9.28 -12.36 -22.20
C ASP A 221 9.63 -11.12 -23.05
N ARG A 222 8.89 -10.03 -22.91
CA ARG A 222 9.15 -8.74 -23.57
C ARG A 222 10.02 -7.77 -22.74
N SER A 223 10.44 -8.16 -21.55
CA SER A 223 11.19 -7.27 -20.64
C SER A 223 12.50 -6.75 -21.22
N PRO A 224 13.37 -7.54 -21.91
CA PRO A 224 14.66 -7.06 -22.38
C PRO A 224 14.54 -5.91 -23.39
N GLU A 225 13.67 -6.04 -24.37
CA GLU A 225 13.44 -5.01 -25.41
C GLU A 225 12.80 -3.76 -24.79
N ARG A 226 11.84 -3.98 -23.91
CA ARG A 226 11.11 -2.94 -23.21
C ARG A 226 12.01 -2.13 -22.27
N ASP A 227 12.88 -2.78 -21.51
CA ASP A 227 13.74 -2.11 -20.54
C ASP A 227 14.83 -1.29 -21.26
N LEU A 228 15.32 -1.76 -22.40
CA LEU A 228 16.22 -0.99 -23.27
C LEU A 228 15.50 0.26 -23.84
N TYR A 229 14.32 0.07 -24.42
CA TYR A 229 13.51 1.18 -24.93
C TYR A 229 13.18 2.21 -23.85
N LEU A 230 12.81 1.74 -22.66
CA LEU A 230 12.49 2.60 -21.53
C LEU A 230 13.71 3.42 -21.07
N ALA A 231 14.90 2.81 -21.02
CA ALA A 231 16.13 3.51 -20.67
C ALA A 231 16.48 4.61 -21.68
N GLN A 232 16.30 4.33 -22.98
CA GLN A 232 16.49 5.33 -24.04
C GLN A 232 15.50 6.49 -23.90
N LEU A 233 14.20 6.17 -23.72
CA LEU A 233 13.15 7.18 -23.58
C LEU A 233 13.35 8.07 -22.34
N VAL A 234 13.75 7.48 -21.20
CA VAL A 234 14.07 8.24 -19.99
C VAL A 234 15.22 9.20 -20.26
N GLY A 235 16.31 8.74 -20.91
CA GLY A 235 17.45 9.59 -21.26
C GLY A 235 17.10 10.74 -22.22
N GLU A 236 16.25 10.47 -23.21
CA GLU A 236 15.76 11.51 -24.12
C GLU A 236 14.94 12.58 -23.40
N VAL A 237 14.03 12.15 -22.50
CA VAL A 237 13.20 13.09 -21.74
C VAL A 237 14.04 13.89 -20.74
N GLU A 238 15.01 13.27 -20.05
CA GLU A 238 15.94 13.96 -19.16
C GLU A 238 16.78 15.01 -19.93
N GLY A 239 17.32 14.63 -21.09
CA GLY A 239 18.04 15.55 -21.98
C GLY A 239 17.18 16.75 -22.39
N ARG A 240 15.93 16.50 -22.76
CA ARG A 240 15.01 17.58 -23.17
C ARG A 240 14.62 18.51 -22.00
N LEU A 241 14.43 17.98 -20.80
CA LEU A 241 14.20 18.79 -19.60
C LEU A 241 15.41 19.68 -19.28
N ALA A 242 16.62 19.13 -19.40
CA ALA A 242 17.85 19.87 -19.18
C ALA A 242 18.01 21.02 -20.20
N GLU A 243 17.77 20.78 -21.51
CA GLU A 243 17.78 21.81 -22.56
C GLU A 243 16.80 22.96 -22.27
N LEU A 244 15.65 22.63 -21.70
CA LEU A 244 14.60 23.61 -21.36
C LEU A 244 14.83 24.27 -19.98
N GLY A 245 15.88 23.88 -19.23
CA GLY A 245 16.16 24.39 -17.89
C GLY A 245 15.12 23.99 -16.85
N ILE A 246 14.39 22.88 -17.08
CA ILE A 246 13.36 22.39 -16.19
C ILE A 246 13.97 21.35 -15.23
N ALA A 247 13.99 21.67 -13.94
CA ALA A 247 14.34 20.71 -12.90
C ALA A 247 13.21 19.68 -12.75
N GLY A 248 13.54 18.40 -12.85
CA GLY A 248 12.57 17.32 -12.73
C GLY A 248 13.21 15.95 -12.62
N ARG A 249 12.45 14.99 -12.12
CA ARG A 249 12.85 13.59 -12.06
C ARG A 249 12.02 12.75 -13.02
N VAL A 250 12.72 12.03 -13.89
CA VAL A 250 12.09 11.11 -14.86
C VAL A 250 12.20 9.69 -14.32
N ALA A 251 11.12 8.93 -14.39
CA ALA A 251 11.11 7.53 -13.97
C ALA A 251 10.25 6.68 -14.91
N GLY A 252 10.76 5.53 -15.30
CA GLY A 252 10.00 4.51 -16.00
C GLY A 252 8.97 3.85 -15.10
N ARG A 253 7.76 3.63 -15.64
CA ARG A 253 6.69 2.93 -14.94
C ARG A 253 6.24 1.73 -15.77
N PRO A 254 6.45 0.51 -15.28
CA PRO A 254 5.87 -0.68 -15.90
C PRO A 254 4.35 -0.65 -15.76
N LYS A 255 3.65 -1.16 -16.76
CA LYS A 255 2.20 -1.27 -16.71
C LYS A 255 1.76 -2.29 -15.68
N GLN A 256 0.71 -1.97 -14.96
CA GLN A 256 0.05 -2.82 -13.97
C GLN A 256 -0.54 -4.07 -14.63
N LEU A 257 -0.37 -5.24 -14.01
CA LEU A 257 -0.84 -6.52 -14.56
C LEU A 257 -2.36 -6.61 -14.61
N TRP A 258 -3.07 -6.06 -13.61
CA TRP A 258 -4.52 -5.95 -13.65
C TRP A 258 -5.02 -5.16 -14.87
N SER A 259 -4.36 -4.06 -15.20
CA SER A 259 -4.73 -3.25 -16.38
C SER A 259 -4.55 -4.00 -17.69
N ILE A 260 -3.57 -4.90 -17.78
CA ILE A 260 -3.37 -5.80 -18.93
C ILE A 260 -4.47 -6.86 -18.95
N TYR A 261 -4.74 -7.50 -17.80
CA TYR A 261 -5.83 -8.47 -17.63
C TYR A 261 -7.18 -7.89 -18.08
N GLU A 262 -7.50 -6.68 -17.63
CA GLU A 262 -8.75 -6.00 -18.01
C GLU A 262 -8.85 -5.79 -19.53
N LYS A 263 -7.76 -5.37 -20.18
CA LYS A 263 -7.72 -5.20 -21.63
C LYS A 263 -7.89 -6.51 -22.38
N MET A 264 -7.24 -7.57 -21.91
CA MET A 264 -7.27 -8.89 -22.57
C MET A 264 -8.62 -9.60 -22.35
N ILE A 265 -9.06 -9.70 -21.11
CA ILE A 265 -10.20 -10.56 -20.74
C ILE A 265 -11.52 -9.79 -20.81
N VAL A 266 -11.57 -8.55 -20.33
CA VAL A 266 -12.82 -7.78 -20.32
C VAL A 266 -13.05 -7.10 -21.68
N LYS A 267 -12.00 -6.57 -22.31
CA LYS A 267 -12.10 -5.85 -23.60
C LYS A 267 -11.75 -6.70 -24.82
N GLY A 268 -11.41 -7.99 -24.63
CA GLY A 268 -11.17 -8.96 -25.71
C GLY A 268 -9.96 -8.67 -26.60
N ARG A 269 -8.97 -7.87 -26.13
CA ARG A 269 -7.76 -7.55 -26.90
C ARG A 269 -6.72 -8.66 -26.78
N SER A 270 -6.00 -8.92 -27.86
CA SER A 270 -4.79 -9.76 -27.75
C SER A 270 -3.68 -9.00 -27.03
N PHE A 271 -2.74 -9.74 -26.43
CA PHE A 271 -1.58 -9.12 -25.76
C PHE A 271 -0.73 -8.28 -26.73
N ASP A 272 -0.64 -8.70 -27.99
CA ASP A 272 0.11 -8.00 -29.05
C ASP A 272 -0.48 -6.64 -29.43
N GLU A 273 -1.78 -6.44 -29.18
CA GLU A 273 -2.47 -5.16 -29.38
C GLU A 273 -2.30 -4.19 -28.20
N ILE A 274 -1.58 -4.60 -27.15
CA ILE A 274 -1.32 -3.75 -25.97
C ILE A 274 0.04 -3.11 -26.13
N HIS A 275 0.08 -1.92 -26.73
CA HIS A 275 1.33 -1.18 -27.01
C HIS A 275 1.83 -0.36 -25.82
N ASP A 276 0.99 -0.08 -24.81
CA ASP A 276 1.29 0.77 -23.65
C ASP A 276 1.80 -0.04 -22.43
N LEU A 277 2.74 -0.98 -22.66
CA LEU A 277 3.32 -1.80 -21.59
C LEU A 277 4.28 -1.04 -20.67
N VAL A 278 4.70 0.13 -21.07
CA VAL A 278 5.55 1.07 -20.30
C VAL A 278 5.00 2.48 -20.39
N GLY A 279 5.29 3.27 -19.38
CA GLY A 279 5.05 4.70 -19.35
C GLY A 279 6.22 5.42 -18.70
N VAL A 280 6.34 6.70 -18.95
CA VAL A 280 7.30 7.56 -18.28
C VAL A 280 6.54 8.54 -17.40
N ARG A 281 7.04 8.72 -16.18
CA ARG A 281 6.53 9.72 -15.24
C ARG A 281 7.59 10.81 -15.09
N VAL A 282 7.19 12.03 -15.31
CA VAL A 282 8.01 13.21 -15.05
C VAL A 282 7.44 13.94 -13.84
N ILE A 283 8.26 14.18 -12.84
CA ILE A 283 7.91 14.95 -11.63
C ILE A 283 8.72 16.22 -11.69
N VAL A 284 8.04 17.36 -11.73
CA VAL A 284 8.63 18.70 -11.77
C VAL A 284 8.26 19.48 -10.50
N ASP A 285 9.08 20.47 -10.15
CA ASP A 285 8.89 21.26 -8.93
C ASP A 285 7.74 22.25 -9.03
N SER A 286 7.36 22.67 -10.24
CA SER A 286 6.26 23.62 -10.45
C SER A 286 5.53 23.38 -11.76
N VAL A 287 4.25 23.70 -11.79
CA VAL A 287 3.41 23.77 -12.99
C VAL A 287 3.56 25.17 -13.58
N ARG A 288 4.48 25.35 -14.52
CA ARG A 288 4.61 26.57 -15.34
C ARG A 288 4.81 26.22 -16.78
#